data_45d9e419e633e37a8a4dbef62a60a053
#
_entry.id   45d9e419e633e37a8a4dbef62a60a053
#
_cell.length_a   1.000
_cell.length_b   1.000
_cell.length_c   1.000
_cell.angle_alpha   90.00
_cell.angle_beta   90.00
_cell.angle_gamma   90.00
#
_symmetry.space_group_name_H-M   'P 1'
#
loop_
_entity.id
_entity.type
_entity.pdbx_description
1 polymer ?
#
loop_
_entity_poly.entity_id
_entity_poly.type
_entity_poly.pdbx_seq_one_letter_code
_entity_poly.pdbx_strand_id
1 'polypeptide(L)'
;MKIKEIKCKKVLNPCKIEGFDYNFNPYVGCSHGCVYCYARFMCRYRKGKEKWGGFVDVKINAPEVLEKQIKHLKPGLVMISSVTDAYQPVEAKYRITRRCLEILVKNNFQIALLTKSPLITRDIDIIKRFDTSNRWAQPGFTIICLDEKDAKNFEPRTPSIEDRLSALEKMNRAGISTLVFLGPFIPGISDKNLEKLFIRFKEVGVKTILLDKLNIKCGNWSKIKKVFDNHYPDLALNYRQEWLTNKYYEKIKKRAINLCDKYNFSLDLVFRPS
;
A
#
# COMPACT_ATOMS: atom_id res chain seq x y z
N MET A 1 -3.47 16.49 13.74
CA MET A 1 -3.40 16.31 12.28
C MET A 1 -4.15 17.45 11.60
N LYS A 2 -3.56 18.08 10.58
CA LYS A 2 -4.17 19.18 9.83
C LYS A 2 -4.85 18.63 8.57
N ILE A 3 -6.14 18.91 8.41
CA ILE A 3 -6.92 18.56 7.22
C ILE A 3 -7.23 19.85 6.47
N LYS A 4 -7.03 19.85 5.15
CA LYS A 4 -7.32 20.97 4.29
C LYS A 4 -8.06 20.49 3.03
N GLU A 5 -9.10 21.18 2.65
CA GLU A 5 -9.76 20.98 1.37
C GLU A 5 -9.01 21.73 0.27
N ILE A 6 -8.77 21.07 -0.84
CA ILE A 6 -8.11 21.63 -2.01
C ILE A 6 -8.87 21.26 -3.29
N LYS A 7 -8.69 22.06 -4.33
CA LYS A 7 -9.17 21.74 -5.67
C LYS A 7 -8.03 21.25 -6.54
N CYS A 8 -8.27 20.20 -7.32
CA CYS A 8 -7.33 19.69 -8.33
C CYS A 8 -7.80 20.05 -9.73
N LYS A 9 -6.84 20.13 -10.67
CA LYS A 9 -7.13 20.37 -12.10
C LYS A 9 -7.12 19.08 -12.91
N LYS A 10 -6.50 18.02 -12.37
CA LYS A 10 -6.32 16.72 -13.01
C LYS A 10 -6.40 15.62 -11.96
N VAL A 11 -6.98 14.48 -12.29
CA VAL A 11 -7.12 13.31 -11.42
C VAL A 11 -6.26 12.17 -11.92
N LEU A 12 -6.52 11.68 -13.13
CA LEU A 12 -5.71 10.66 -13.77
C LEU A 12 -4.48 11.29 -14.42
N ASN A 13 -3.31 10.84 -14.04
CA ASN A 13 -2.05 11.23 -14.66
C ASN A 13 -1.39 9.98 -15.25
N PRO A 14 -0.64 10.10 -16.37
CA PRO A 14 0.15 8.96 -16.87
C PRO A 14 1.02 8.36 -15.77
N CYS A 15 1.02 7.04 -15.65
CA CYS A 15 1.83 6.35 -14.68
C CYS A 15 3.22 6.06 -15.25
N LYS A 16 4.27 6.32 -14.43
CA LYS A 16 5.65 5.96 -14.79
C LYS A 16 6.07 4.59 -14.27
N ILE A 17 5.18 3.93 -13.52
CA ILE A 17 5.41 2.57 -13.04
C ILE A 17 4.94 1.64 -14.14
N GLU A 18 5.84 0.74 -14.57
CA GLU A 18 5.57 -0.24 -15.62
C GLU A 18 4.35 -1.10 -15.27
N GLY A 19 3.51 -1.37 -16.26
CA GLY A 19 2.28 -2.16 -16.10
C GLY A 19 1.05 -1.33 -15.72
N PHE A 20 1.19 0.00 -15.49
CA PHE A 20 0.05 0.88 -15.19
C PHE A 20 -0.06 2.03 -16.18
N ASP A 21 -1.27 2.27 -16.70
CA ASP A 21 -1.53 3.37 -17.64
C ASP A 21 -1.63 4.71 -16.90
N TYR A 22 -2.31 4.70 -15.76
CA TYR A 22 -2.59 5.91 -15.00
C TYR A 22 -2.28 5.75 -13.51
N ASN A 23 -2.09 6.89 -12.84
CA ASN A 23 -2.10 6.95 -11.38
C ASN A 23 -3.13 7.97 -10.89
N PHE A 24 -3.73 7.66 -9.74
CA PHE A 24 -4.70 8.48 -9.04
C PHE A 24 -4.39 8.54 -7.55
N ASN A 25 -4.27 9.75 -7.02
CA ASN A 25 -4.10 10.00 -5.60
C ASN A 25 -5.21 10.95 -5.11
N PRO A 26 -6.22 10.45 -4.37
CA PRO A 26 -7.35 11.25 -3.89
C PRO A 26 -6.95 12.32 -2.88
N TYR A 27 -5.82 12.10 -2.23
CA TYR A 27 -5.29 12.93 -1.15
C TYR A 27 -3.84 13.33 -1.41
N VAL A 28 -3.39 14.40 -0.74
CA VAL A 28 -1.97 14.74 -0.60
C VAL A 28 -1.62 14.60 0.88
N GLY A 29 -0.58 13.81 1.17
CA GLY A 29 -0.28 13.40 2.55
C GLY A 29 -1.03 12.13 2.95
N CYS A 30 -0.65 11.56 4.11
CA CYS A 30 -1.24 10.34 4.62
C CYS A 30 -1.16 10.31 6.15
N SER A 31 -2.30 10.14 6.81
CA SER A 31 -2.41 10.14 8.26
C SER A 31 -1.72 8.95 8.93
N HIS A 32 -1.52 7.84 8.22
CA HIS A 32 -0.84 6.66 8.73
C HIS A 32 0.60 6.98 9.19
N GLY A 33 1.31 7.86 8.45
CA GLY A 33 2.61 8.37 8.85
C GLY A 33 3.71 7.33 8.98
N CYS A 34 3.62 6.22 8.23
CA CYS A 34 4.60 5.13 8.28
C CYS A 34 6.04 5.65 8.21
N VAL A 35 6.89 5.10 9.06
CA VAL A 35 8.28 5.53 9.26
C VAL A 35 9.10 5.38 7.98
N TYR A 36 8.90 4.28 7.28
CA TYR A 36 9.60 3.90 6.06
C TYR A 36 9.07 4.58 4.78
N CYS A 37 7.92 5.28 4.86
CA CYS A 37 7.23 5.75 3.67
C CYS A 37 8.08 6.71 2.84
N TYR A 38 8.29 6.36 1.56
CA TYR A 38 9.02 7.21 0.61
C TYR A 38 8.20 8.45 0.21
N ALA A 39 6.86 8.40 0.28
CA ALA A 39 5.97 9.48 -0.12
C ALA A 39 6.12 10.75 0.76
N ARG A 40 6.94 10.70 1.82
CA ARG A 40 7.31 11.88 2.62
C ARG A 40 7.92 13.02 1.82
N PHE A 41 8.42 12.78 0.60
CA PHE A 41 8.87 13.85 -0.29
C PHE A 41 7.75 14.85 -0.62
N MET A 42 6.47 14.45 -0.49
CA MET A 42 5.32 15.33 -0.68
C MET A 42 5.31 16.52 0.28
N CYS A 43 6.00 16.42 1.42
CA CYS A 43 6.18 17.56 2.34
C CYS A 43 6.88 18.75 1.67
N ARG A 44 7.73 18.51 0.64
CA ARG A 44 8.46 19.57 -0.09
C ARG A 44 7.53 20.48 -0.90
N TYR A 45 6.39 19.94 -1.34
CA TYR A 45 5.42 20.68 -2.16
C TYR A 45 4.39 21.44 -1.32
N ARG A 46 4.55 21.41 0.00
CA ARG A 46 3.65 22.05 0.94
C ARG A 46 4.30 23.27 1.60
N LYS A 47 3.59 24.39 1.63
CA LYS A 47 4.05 25.62 2.30
C LYS A 47 3.98 25.55 3.84
N GLY A 48 3.40 24.48 4.40
CA GLY A 48 3.26 24.27 5.84
C GLY A 48 4.50 23.62 6.47
N LYS A 49 4.62 23.72 7.80
CA LYS A 49 5.69 23.10 8.60
C LYS A 49 5.35 21.67 9.05
N GLU A 50 4.21 21.13 8.61
CA GLU A 50 3.75 19.83 9.06
C GLU A 50 4.65 18.71 8.53
N LYS A 51 5.00 17.79 9.43
CA LYS A 51 5.79 16.59 9.11
C LYS A 51 4.89 15.53 8.45
N TRP A 52 5.50 14.57 7.76
CA TRP A 52 4.82 13.39 7.23
C TRP A 52 3.97 12.71 8.30
N GLY A 53 2.71 12.44 7.94
CA GLY A 53 1.72 11.94 8.88
C GLY A 53 0.98 13.02 9.66
N GLY A 54 1.38 14.29 9.60
CA GLY A 54 0.74 15.40 10.31
C GLY A 54 -0.33 16.13 9.50
N PHE A 55 -0.51 15.80 8.22
CA PHE A 55 -1.47 16.48 7.35
C PHE A 55 -2.10 15.58 6.29
N VAL A 56 -3.30 15.98 5.85
CA VAL A 56 -3.99 15.43 4.68
C VAL A 56 -4.71 16.58 3.97
N ASP A 57 -4.38 16.80 2.69
CA ASP A 57 -5.11 17.70 1.84
C ASP A 57 -6.08 16.88 0.97
N VAL A 58 -7.37 17.18 1.04
CA VAL A 58 -8.46 16.44 0.39
C VAL A 58 -8.80 17.11 -0.94
N LYS A 59 -8.72 16.38 -2.04
CA LYS A 59 -9.09 16.88 -3.39
C LYS A 59 -10.60 16.81 -3.57
N ILE A 60 -11.33 17.77 -2.97
CA ILE A 60 -12.79 17.72 -2.85
C ILE A 60 -13.54 17.66 -4.18
N ASN A 61 -12.95 18.17 -5.26
CA ASN A 61 -13.54 18.18 -6.60
C ASN A 61 -12.98 17.06 -7.51
N ALA A 62 -12.28 16.07 -6.95
CA ALA A 62 -11.70 15.01 -7.78
C ALA A 62 -12.75 14.22 -8.58
N PRO A 63 -13.91 13.85 -8.05
CA PRO A 63 -14.93 13.14 -8.82
C PRO A 63 -15.40 13.94 -10.04
N GLU A 64 -15.73 15.22 -9.87
CA GLU A 64 -16.24 16.10 -10.95
C GLU A 64 -15.17 16.34 -12.02
N VAL A 65 -13.90 16.45 -11.63
CA VAL A 65 -12.77 16.57 -12.55
C VAL A 65 -12.55 15.25 -13.30
N LEU A 66 -12.69 14.11 -12.61
CA LEU A 66 -12.55 12.79 -13.21
C LEU A 66 -13.63 12.55 -14.28
N GLU A 67 -14.90 12.86 -14.00
CA GLU A 67 -16.00 12.73 -14.97
C GLU A 67 -15.76 13.47 -16.28
N LYS A 68 -15.14 14.66 -16.20
CA LYS A 68 -14.78 15.44 -17.39
C LYS A 68 -13.56 14.82 -18.10
N GLN A 69 -12.55 14.45 -17.34
CA GLN A 69 -11.27 13.98 -17.88
C GLN A 69 -11.41 12.64 -18.59
N ILE A 70 -12.21 11.72 -18.03
CA ILE A 70 -12.33 10.34 -18.50
C ILE A 70 -12.90 10.22 -19.91
N LYS A 71 -13.69 11.22 -20.34
CA LYS A 71 -14.27 11.30 -21.69
C LYS A 71 -13.20 11.39 -22.79
N HIS A 72 -12.00 11.83 -22.45
CA HIS A 72 -10.88 12.02 -23.35
C HIS A 72 -9.73 11.03 -23.15
N LEU A 73 -9.94 10.00 -22.33
CA LEU A 73 -8.95 8.99 -22.01
C LEU A 73 -9.40 7.61 -22.48
N LYS A 74 -8.46 6.79 -22.90
CA LYS A 74 -8.72 5.39 -23.18
C LYS A 74 -8.81 4.62 -21.85
N PRO A 75 -9.73 3.66 -21.71
CA PRO A 75 -9.72 2.75 -20.55
C PRO A 75 -8.36 2.09 -20.36
N GLY A 76 -7.96 1.89 -19.12
CA GLY A 76 -6.68 1.31 -18.76
C GLY A 76 -6.60 0.99 -17.28
N LEU A 77 -5.45 0.49 -16.84
CA LEU A 77 -5.19 0.12 -15.45
C LEU A 77 -4.72 1.34 -14.65
N VAL A 78 -5.50 1.70 -13.62
CA VAL A 78 -5.25 2.84 -12.74
C VAL A 78 -4.62 2.37 -11.43
N MET A 79 -3.38 2.79 -11.17
CA MET A 79 -2.77 2.64 -9.86
C MET A 79 -3.34 3.67 -8.88
N ILE A 80 -4.09 3.22 -7.89
CA ILE A 80 -4.67 4.09 -6.87
C ILE A 80 -3.73 4.14 -5.66
N SER A 81 -3.41 5.39 -5.23
CA SER A 81 -2.63 5.67 -4.02
C SER A 81 -1.14 5.33 -4.09
N SER A 82 -0.48 5.74 -5.16
CA SER A 82 0.99 5.62 -5.26
C SER A 82 1.76 6.43 -4.19
N VAL A 83 1.19 7.53 -3.65
CA VAL A 83 1.87 8.42 -2.66
C VAL A 83 1.00 8.82 -1.48
N THR A 84 -0.09 8.11 -1.24
CA THR A 84 -1.01 8.30 -0.09
C THR A 84 -1.63 6.96 0.29
N ASP A 85 -2.66 6.93 1.14
CA ASP A 85 -3.57 5.79 1.29
C ASP A 85 -4.99 6.27 0.96
N ALA A 86 -5.64 5.60 0.00
CA ALA A 86 -6.97 5.96 -0.48
C ALA A 86 -8.06 5.78 0.58
N TYR A 87 -7.83 4.88 1.53
CA TYR A 87 -8.76 4.56 2.60
C TYR A 87 -8.29 5.04 3.99
N GLN A 88 -7.36 6.00 4.03
CA GLN A 88 -7.01 6.64 5.29
C GLN A 88 -8.24 7.28 5.97
N PRO A 89 -8.25 7.53 7.29
CA PRO A 89 -9.46 7.89 8.06
C PRO A 89 -10.33 9.00 7.50
N VAL A 90 -9.79 9.99 6.79
CA VAL A 90 -10.57 11.07 6.18
C VAL A 90 -11.52 10.57 5.08
N GLU A 91 -11.24 9.43 4.45
CA GLU A 91 -12.09 8.82 3.42
C GLU A 91 -13.45 8.40 3.97
N ALA A 92 -13.55 8.08 5.27
CA ALA A 92 -14.82 7.77 5.91
C ALA A 92 -15.83 8.93 5.78
N LYS A 93 -15.33 10.16 5.86
CA LYS A 93 -16.13 11.40 5.76
C LYS A 93 -16.29 11.85 4.31
N TYR A 94 -15.17 11.98 3.58
CA TYR A 94 -15.17 12.67 2.29
C TYR A 94 -15.60 11.79 1.10
N ARG A 95 -15.43 10.47 1.20
CA ARG A 95 -15.82 9.48 0.18
C ARG A 95 -15.29 9.78 -1.23
N ILE A 96 -14.13 10.42 -1.34
CA ILE A 96 -13.53 10.80 -2.63
C ILE A 96 -13.12 9.55 -3.42
N THR A 97 -12.50 8.59 -2.74
CA THR A 97 -12.11 7.31 -3.36
C THR A 97 -13.33 6.58 -3.89
N ARG A 98 -14.35 6.39 -3.06
CA ARG A 98 -15.60 5.70 -3.45
C ARG A 98 -16.22 6.32 -4.69
N ARG A 99 -16.44 7.64 -4.68
CA ARG A 99 -17.04 8.37 -5.82
C ARG A 99 -16.20 8.25 -7.09
N CYS A 100 -14.87 8.27 -6.98
CA CYS A 100 -14.00 8.06 -8.13
C CYS A 100 -14.03 6.61 -8.63
N LEU A 101 -14.12 5.61 -7.75
CA LEU A 101 -14.28 4.20 -8.14
C LEU A 101 -15.57 3.97 -8.94
N GLU A 102 -16.69 4.58 -8.52
CA GLU A 102 -17.97 4.52 -9.24
C GLU A 102 -17.85 5.04 -10.68
N ILE A 103 -17.09 6.12 -10.88
CA ILE A 103 -16.83 6.69 -12.21
C ILE A 103 -15.92 5.78 -13.02
N LEU A 104 -14.84 5.26 -12.43
CA LEU A 104 -13.88 4.39 -13.11
C LEU A 104 -14.54 3.10 -13.62
N VAL A 105 -15.31 2.41 -12.77
CA VAL A 105 -15.96 1.16 -13.14
C VAL A 105 -17.02 1.37 -14.22
N LYS A 106 -17.77 2.46 -14.17
CA LYS A 106 -18.77 2.83 -15.19
C LYS A 106 -18.14 3.05 -16.58
N ASN A 107 -16.88 3.43 -16.62
CA ASN A 107 -16.14 3.74 -17.85
C ASN A 107 -15.10 2.66 -18.22
N ASN A 108 -15.24 1.43 -17.70
CA ASN A 108 -14.43 0.26 -18.03
C ASN A 108 -12.93 0.41 -17.72
N PHE A 109 -12.56 1.25 -16.76
CA PHE A 109 -11.20 1.30 -16.24
C PHE A 109 -10.99 0.17 -15.24
N GLN A 110 -9.78 -0.37 -15.18
CA GLN A 110 -9.36 -1.32 -14.16
C GLN A 110 -8.57 -0.60 -13.06
N ILE A 111 -8.48 -1.20 -11.88
CA ILE A 111 -7.81 -0.60 -10.73
C ILE A 111 -6.80 -1.54 -10.11
N ALA A 112 -5.65 -1.00 -9.72
CA ALA A 112 -4.74 -1.62 -8.77
C ALA A 112 -4.73 -0.75 -7.51
N LEU A 113 -5.06 -1.32 -6.36
CA LEU A 113 -5.25 -0.58 -5.14
C LEU A 113 -4.59 -1.27 -3.96
N LEU A 114 -3.70 -0.55 -3.26
CA LEU A 114 -3.11 -1.01 -2.01
C LEU A 114 -3.50 -0.08 -0.86
N THR A 115 -3.90 -0.68 0.26
CA THR A 115 -4.24 0.04 1.47
C THR A 115 -3.73 -0.66 2.73
N LYS A 116 -3.77 0.04 3.87
CA LYS A 116 -3.61 -0.51 5.21
C LYS A 116 -4.91 -0.42 6.03
N SER A 117 -6.00 0.00 5.38
CA SER A 117 -7.23 0.34 6.09
C SER A 117 -8.36 -0.65 5.79
N PRO A 118 -9.00 -1.22 6.81
CA PRO A 118 -10.19 -2.07 6.64
C PRO A 118 -11.40 -1.29 6.10
N LEU A 119 -11.33 0.05 6.03
CA LEU A 119 -12.40 0.87 5.46
C LEU A 119 -12.72 0.53 4.00
N ILE A 120 -11.78 -0.09 3.27
CA ILE A 120 -12.00 -0.59 1.90
C ILE A 120 -13.20 -1.55 1.82
N THR A 121 -13.50 -2.28 2.90
CA THR A 121 -14.64 -3.22 2.93
C THR A 121 -15.99 -2.54 2.82
N ARG A 122 -16.07 -1.21 3.06
CA ARG A 122 -17.26 -0.40 2.81
C ARG A 122 -17.64 -0.40 1.32
N ASP A 123 -16.67 -0.53 0.45
CA ASP A 123 -16.81 -0.36 -1.00
C ASP A 123 -16.76 -1.69 -1.76
N ILE A 124 -17.00 -2.83 -1.08
CA ILE A 124 -17.08 -4.17 -1.68
C ILE A 124 -18.10 -4.21 -2.83
N ASP A 125 -19.22 -3.53 -2.69
CA ASP A 125 -20.28 -3.43 -3.71
C ASP A 125 -19.77 -2.84 -5.03
N ILE A 126 -18.85 -1.88 -4.98
CA ILE A 126 -18.24 -1.28 -6.16
C ILE A 126 -17.06 -2.11 -6.65
N ILE A 127 -16.19 -2.56 -5.74
CA ILE A 127 -14.96 -3.28 -6.09
C ILE A 127 -15.29 -4.60 -6.80
N LYS A 128 -16.38 -5.28 -6.42
CA LYS A 128 -16.87 -6.49 -7.11
C LYS A 128 -17.21 -6.28 -8.59
N ARG A 129 -17.41 -5.06 -9.03
CA ARG A 129 -17.73 -4.73 -10.42
C ARG A 129 -16.49 -4.59 -11.30
N PHE A 130 -15.30 -4.54 -10.71
CA PHE A 130 -14.04 -4.59 -11.45
C PHE A 130 -13.64 -6.05 -11.71
N ASP A 131 -12.97 -6.29 -12.82
CA ASP A 131 -12.35 -7.59 -13.07
C ASP A 131 -11.10 -7.75 -12.21
N THR A 132 -11.16 -8.61 -11.20
CA THR A 132 -10.06 -8.94 -10.33
C THR A 132 -9.34 -10.24 -10.68
N SER A 133 -9.64 -10.85 -11.84
CA SER A 133 -8.96 -12.04 -12.33
C SER A 133 -7.52 -11.73 -12.74
N ASN A 134 -7.27 -10.53 -13.26
CA ASN A 134 -5.92 -10.03 -13.49
C ASN A 134 -5.24 -9.69 -12.16
N ARG A 135 -4.14 -10.37 -11.84
CA ARG A 135 -3.37 -10.18 -10.60
C ARG A 135 -2.94 -8.72 -10.34
N TRP A 136 -2.70 -7.93 -11.39
CA TRP A 136 -2.34 -6.52 -11.28
C TRP A 136 -3.54 -5.62 -10.98
N ALA A 137 -4.75 -6.08 -11.22
CA ALA A 137 -5.99 -5.39 -10.92
C ALA A 137 -6.63 -5.82 -9.59
N GLN A 138 -5.93 -6.58 -8.76
CA GLN A 138 -6.44 -7.02 -7.47
C GLN A 138 -6.28 -5.91 -6.42
N PRO A 139 -7.31 -5.66 -5.61
CA PRO A 139 -7.16 -4.86 -4.40
C PRO A 139 -6.37 -5.64 -3.36
N GLY A 140 -5.54 -4.94 -2.59
CA GLY A 140 -4.67 -5.61 -1.64
C GLY A 140 -4.35 -4.80 -0.40
N PHE A 141 -3.74 -5.51 0.56
CA PHE A 141 -3.31 -4.92 1.80
C PHE A 141 -1.79 -4.99 1.97
N THR A 142 -1.22 -3.88 2.42
CA THR A 142 0.16 -3.90 2.90
C THR A 142 0.21 -4.52 4.29
N ILE A 143 1.00 -5.57 4.45
CA ILE A 143 1.30 -6.22 5.74
C ILE A 143 2.80 -6.47 5.79
N ILE A 144 3.50 -5.88 6.77
CA ILE A 144 4.96 -5.94 6.86
C ILE A 144 5.49 -7.04 7.78
N CYS A 145 4.70 -7.48 8.73
CA CYS A 145 5.01 -8.54 9.70
C CYS A 145 3.75 -9.03 10.38
N LEU A 146 3.87 -10.07 11.21
CA LEU A 146 2.75 -10.61 12.00
C LEU A 146 2.62 -9.96 13.38
N ASP A 147 3.71 -9.48 13.94
CA ASP A 147 3.76 -8.93 15.31
C ASP A 147 3.22 -7.49 15.33
N GLU A 148 2.18 -7.24 16.15
CA GLU A 148 1.54 -5.92 16.26
C GLU A 148 2.46 -4.85 16.86
N LYS A 149 3.32 -5.21 17.81
CA LYS A 149 4.27 -4.28 18.41
C LYS A 149 5.31 -3.86 17.38
N ASP A 150 5.84 -4.83 16.64
CA ASP A 150 6.77 -4.56 15.56
C ASP A 150 6.11 -3.70 14.47
N ALA A 151 4.88 -4.03 14.06
CA ALA A 151 4.12 -3.22 13.10
C ALA A 151 3.92 -1.77 13.58
N LYS A 152 3.51 -1.55 14.82
CA LYS A 152 3.28 -0.20 15.39
C LYS A 152 4.55 0.66 15.46
N ASN A 153 5.70 0.07 15.66
CA ASN A 153 6.96 0.80 15.65
C ASN A 153 7.26 1.43 14.28
N PHE A 154 6.86 0.78 13.19
CA PHE A 154 7.07 1.26 11.82
C PHE A 154 5.82 1.93 11.20
N GLU A 155 4.64 1.59 11.68
CA GLU A 155 3.33 2.02 11.18
C GLU A 155 2.44 2.58 12.30
N PRO A 156 2.83 3.68 12.96
CA PRO A 156 2.33 4.09 14.28
C PRO A 156 0.83 4.41 14.32
N ARG A 157 0.21 4.69 13.17
CA ARG A 157 -1.21 5.12 13.11
C ARG A 157 -2.01 4.35 12.07
N THR A 158 -1.58 3.17 11.76
CA THR A 158 -2.35 2.25 10.92
C THR A 158 -3.30 1.39 11.76
N PRO A 159 -4.37 0.86 11.18
CA PRO A 159 -5.13 -0.23 11.77
C PRO A 159 -4.25 -1.42 12.11
N SER A 160 -4.71 -2.29 12.99
CA SER A 160 -3.98 -3.48 13.42
C SER A 160 -3.73 -4.45 12.24
N ILE A 161 -2.80 -5.37 12.41
CA ILE A 161 -2.58 -6.45 11.43
C ILE A 161 -3.82 -7.33 11.34
N GLU A 162 -4.45 -7.64 12.48
CA GLU A 162 -5.66 -8.45 12.52
C GLU A 162 -6.86 -7.77 11.82
N ASP A 163 -7.02 -6.46 11.97
CA ASP A 163 -8.04 -5.70 11.20
C ASP A 163 -7.83 -5.83 9.68
N ARG A 164 -6.57 -5.81 9.22
CA ARG A 164 -6.22 -5.96 7.80
C ARG A 164 -6.48 -7.38 7.30
N LEU A 165 -6.13 -8.40 8.10
CA LEU A 165 -6.39 -9.81 7.78
C LEU A 165 -7.90 -10.09 7.74
N SER A 166 -8.66 -9.60 8.71
CA SER A 166 -10.13 -9.70 8.74
C SER A 166 -10.77 -9.02 7.52
N ALA A 167 -10.24 -7.88 7.09
CA ALA A 167 -10.71 -7.20 5.89
C ALA A 167 -10.41 -7.99 4.61
N LEU A 168 -9.22 -8.61 4.51
CA LEU A 168 -8.87 -9.54 3.41
C LEU A 168 -9.86 -10.71 3.36
N GLU A 169 -10.11 -11.34 4.50
CA GLU A 169 -11.07 -12.46 4.60
C GLU A 169 -12.45 -12.05 4.13
N LYS A 170 -12.95 -10.89 4.59
CA LYS A 170 -14.25 -10.35 4.19
C LYS A 170 -14.35 -10.11 2.68
N MET A 171 -13.30 -9.58 2.06
CA MET A 171 -13.25 -9.35 0.62
C MET A 171 -13.20 -10.65 -0.16
N ASN A 172 -12.37 -11.62 0.27
CA ASN A 172 -12.27 -12.93 -0.37
C ASN A 172 -13.59 -13.71 -0.26
N ARG A 173 -14.26 -13.70 0.89
CA ARG A 173 -15.61 -14.29 1.05
C ARG A 173 -16.66 -13.62 0.18
N ALA A 174 -16.47 -12.33 -0.15
CA ALA A 174 -17.32 -11.62 -1.10
C ALA A 174 -17.03 -11.95 -2.56
N GLY A 175 -16.07 -12.83 -2.86
CA GLY A 175 -15.69 -13.24 -4.23
C GLY A 175 -14.71 -12.31 -4.92
N ILE A 176 -14.06 -11.38 -4.18
CA ILE A 176 -13.03 -10.50 -4.72
C ILE A 176 -11.67 -11.19 -4.53
N SER A 177 -10.94 -11.43 -5.62
CA SER A 177 -9.56 -11.88 -5.52
C SER A 177 -8.69 -10.77 -4.94
N THR A 178 -7.94 -11.06 -3.88
CA THR A 178 -7.12 -10.09 -3.19
C THR A 178 -5.65 -10.50 -3.17
N LEU A 179 -4.78 -9.50 -2.96
CA LEU A 179 -3.36 -9.72 -2.79
C LEU A 179 -2.85 -9.15 -1.46
N VAL A 180 -1.71 -9.65 -1.01
CA VAL A 180 -0.91 -9.03 0.05
C VAL A 180 0.35 -8.42 -0.54
N PHE A 181 0.58 -7.15 -0.24
CA PHE A 181 1.86 -6.49 -0.46
C PHE A 181 2.71 -6.65 0.80
N LEU A 182 3.61 -7.64 0.78
CA LEU A 182 4.63 -7.86 1.80
C LEU A 182 5.81 -6.90 1.53
N GLY A 183 5.53 -5.63 1.79
CA GLY A 183 6.41 -4.53 1.43
C GLY A 183 6.17 -3.24 2.24
N PRO A 184 7.25 -2.52 2.62
CA PRO A 184 8.62 -2.97 2.44
C PRO A 184 8.97 -4.15 3.35
N PHE A 185 9.71 -5.11 2.81
CA PHE A 185 10.27 -6.17 3.63
C PHE A 185 11.40 -5.59 4.50
N ILE A 186 11.16 -5.52 5.79
CA ILE A 186 12.07 -4.92 6.78
C ILE A 186 12.90 -6.04 7.41
N PRO A 187 14.22 -6.08 7.16
CA PRO A 187 15.09 -7.12 7.70
C PRO A 187 15.02 -7.24 9.23
N GLY A 188 15.01 -8.48 9.74
CA GLY A 188 14.90 -8.78 11.18
C GLY A 188 13.50 -8.56 11.76
N ILE A 189 12.58 -7.94 11.02
CA ILE A 189 11.20 -7.70 11.41
C ILE A 189 10.24 -8.54 10.56
N SER A 190 10.28 -8.38 9.24
CA SER A 190 9.38 -9.07 8.32
C SER A 190 9.66 -10.58 8.22
N ASP A 191 10.90 -11.01 8.42
CA ASP A 191 11.32 -12.41 8.36
C ASP A 191 11.17 -13.19 9.68
N LYS A 192 10.89 -12.48 10.77
CA LYS A 192 10.66 -13.00 12.11
C LYS A 192 9.43 -13.86 12.14
N ASN A 193 9.00 -14.77 11.91
CA ASN A 193 7.73 -15.52 11.79
C ASN A 193 7.15 -15.55 10.37
N LEU A 194 8.01 -15.48 9.34
CA LEU A 194 7.58 -15.39 7.96
C LEU A 194 6.63 -16.53 7.57
N GLU A 195 6.91 -17.77 7.97
CA GLU A 195 6.05 -18.91 7.66
C GLU A 195 4.68 -18.82 8.34
N LYS A 196 4.63 -18.40 9.62
CA LYS A 196 3.35 -18.16 10.31
C LYS A 196 2.52 -17.09 9.61
N LEU A 197 3.17 -16.05 9.07
CA LEU A 197 2.52 -15.01 8.30
C LEU A 197 1.89 -15.56 7.01
N PHE A 198 2.60 -16.45 6.30
CA PHE A 198 2.07 -17.12 5.10
C PHE A 198 0.88 -18.04 5.42
N ILE A 199 0.93 -18.76 6.56
CA ILE A 199 -0.21 -19.56 7.04
C ILE A 199 -1.44 -18.63 7.25
N ARG A 200 -1.26 -17.49 7.92
CA ARG A 200 -2.36 -16.52 8.10
C ARG A 200 -2.92 -16.01 6.78
N PHE A 201 -2.06 -15.73 5.79
CA PHE A 201 -2.51 -15.32 4.45
C PHE A 201 -3.36 -16.42 3.77
N LYS A 202 -2.97 -17.68 3.93
CA LYS A 202 -3.73 -18.82 3.40
C LYS A 202 -5.10 -18.93 4.06
N GLU A 203 -5.16 -18.82 5.38
CA GLU A 203 -6.39 -18.90 6.17
C GLU A 203 -7.42 -17.86 5.75
N VAL A 204 -6.98 -16.63 5.46
CA VAL A 204 -7.88 -15.54 5.02
C VAL A 204 -8.15 -15.52 3.51
N GLY A 205 -7.67 -16.54 2.77
CA GLY A 205 -8.01 -16.75 1.36
C GLY A 205 -7.22 -15.92 0.35
N VAL A 206 -6.09 -15.33 0.75
CA VAL A 206 -5.16 -14.64 -0.17
C VAL A 206 -4.62 -15.62 -1.21
N LYS A 207 -4.46 -15.16 -2.45
CA LYS A 207 -3.91 -15.97 -3.55
C LYS A 207 -2.60 -15.42 -4.11
N THR A 208 -2.39 -14.12 -4.01
CA THR A 208 -1.25 -13.43 -4.60
C THR A 208 -0.44 -12.69 -3.55
N ILE A 209 0.88 -12.83 -3.58
CA ILE A 209 1.80 -12.08 -2.73
C ILE A 209 2.70 -11.24 -3.62
N LEU A 210 2.76 -9.95 -3.33
CA LEU A 210 3.74 -9.04 -3.89
C LEU A 210 4.83 -8.81 -2.84
N LEU A 211 6.08 -9.09 -3.18
CA LEU A 211 7.22 -8.89 -2.29
C LEU A 211 8.05 -7.69 -2.77
N ASP A 212 8.28 -6.71 -1.91
CA ASP A 212 9.16 -5.57 -2.21
C ASP A 212 10.19 -5.33 -1.10
N LYS A 213 11.39 -4.93 -1.51
CA LYS A 213 12.47 -4.60 -0.59
C LYS A 213 12.27 -3.24 0.09
N LEU A 214 12.95 -3.05 1.21
CA LEU A 214 13.00 -1.75 1.87
C LEU A 214 13.76 -0.74 1.01
N ASN A 215 13.04 0.26 0.50
CA ASN A 215 13.60 1.35 -0.30
C ASN A 215 14.01 2.52 0.58
N ILE A 216 15.31 2.79 0.65
CA ILE A 216 15.85 3.95 1.37
C ILE A 216 15.86 5.14 0.43
N LYS A 217 14.82 5.96 0.53
CA LYS A 217 14.61 7.14 -0.33
C LYS A 217 14.01 8.30 0.47
N CYS A 218 14.20 9.50 -0.05
CA CYS A 218 13.49 10.70 0.43
C CYS A 218 13.66 11.00 1.93
N GLY A 219 14.82 10.64 2.52
CA GLY A 219 15.14 10.94 3.92
C GLY A 219 14.43 10.06 4.94
N ASN A 220 13.90 8.90 4.53
CA ASN A 220 13.26 7.96 5.47
C ASN A 220 14.27 7.22 6.35
N TRP A 221 15.54 7.09 5.92
CA TRP A 221 16.57 6.35 6.65
C TRP A 221 16.75 6.80 8.09
N SER A 222 16.89 8.10 8.33
CA SER A 222 17.07 8.64 9.68
C SER A 222 15.92 8.26 10.64
N LYS A 223 14.71 8.09 10.10
CA LYS A 223 13.54 7.67 10.87
C LYS A 223 13.52 6.17 11.14
N ILE A 224 13.86 5.37 10.11
CA ILE A 224 14.00 3.93 10.22
C ILE A 224 15.09 3.59 11.22
N LYS A 225 16.27 4.23 11.07
CA LYS A 225 17.39 4.06 12.01
C LYS A 225 16.97 4.34 13.45
N LYS A 226 16.26 5.44 13.70
CA LYS A 226 15.78 5.77 15.06
C LYS A 226 14.87 4.70 15.65
N VAL A 227 14.04 4.04 14.84
CA VAL A 227 13.20 2.92 15.31
C VAL A 227 14.08 1.75 15.72
N PHE A 228 15.07 1.37 14.90
CA PHE A 228 15.99 0.30 15.24
C PHE A 228 16.81 0.63 16.51
N ASP A 229 17.41 1.79 16.58
CA ASP A 229 18.20 2.21 17.75
C ASP A 229 17.39 2.17 19.06
N ASN A 230 16.11 2.56 18.99
CA ASN A 230 15.27 2.66 20.19
C ASN A 230 14.61 1.32 20.59
N HIS A 231 14.28 0.45 19.64
CA HIS A 231 13.46 -0.73 19.89
C HIS A 231 14.13 -2.06 19.56
N TYR A 232 15.23 -2.05 18.81
CA TYR A 232 15.93 -3.24 18.32
C TYR A 232 17.46 -3.04 18.33
N PRO A 233 18.08 -2.74 19.50
CA PRO A 233 19.51 -2.40 19.56
C PRO A 233 20.41 -3.53 19.03
N ASP A 234 20.05 -4.80 19.29
CA ASP A 234 20.81 -5.97 18.81
C ASP A 234 20.77 -6.08 17.28
N LEU A 235 19.63 -5.73 16.68
CA LEU A 235 19.49 -5.68 15.24
C LEU A 235 20.18 -4.45 14.64
N ALA A 236 20.25 -3.35 15.37
CA ALA A 236 20.84 -2.09 14.92
C ALA A 236 22.34 -2.20 14.59
N LEU A 237 23.05 -3.14 15.18
CA LEU A 237 24.47 -3.41 14.91
C LEU A 237 24.68 -4.06 13.53
N ASN A 238 23.71 -4.83 13.04
CA ASN A 238 23.83 -5.64 11.83
C ASN A 238 23.30 -4.98 10.55
N TYR A 239 22.46 -3.93 10.66
CA TYR A 239 21.74 -3.41 9.50
C TYR A 239 22.61 -2.70 8.45
N ARG A 240 23.82 -2.26 8.79
CA ARG A 240 24.71 -1.57 7.85
C ARG A 240 25.41 -2.49 6.86
N GLN A 241 25.70 -3.73 7.23
CA GLN A 241 26.56 -4.62 6.45
C GLN A 241 25.80 -5.70 5.67
N GLU A 242 24.70 -6.21 6.16
CA GLU A 242 24.01 -7.35 5.54
C GLU A 242 22.65 -7.04 4.92
N TRP A 243 21.86 -6.20 5.58
CA TRP A 243 20.42 -6.08 5.29
C TRP A 243 20.05 -5.22 4.09
N LEU A 244 20.91 -4.33 3.67
CA LEU A 244 20.71 -3.52 2.47
C LEU A 244 21.40 -4.13 1.25
N THR A 245 21.98 -5.32 1.42
CA THR A 245 22.68 -6.01 0.32
C THR A 245 21.71 -6.82 -0.53
N ASN A 246 22.02 -6.94 -1.80
CA ASN A 246 21.29 -7.85 -2.68
C ASN A 246 21.33 -9.30 -2.17
N LYS A 247 22.42 -9.74 -1.52
CA LYS A 247 22.56 -11.10 -0.96
C LYS A 247 21.49 -11.42 0.07
N TYR A 248 21.15 -10.48 0.96
CA TYR A 248 20.08 -10.68 1.94
C TYR A 248 18.72 -10.87 1.23
N TYR A 249 18.37 -9.98 0.30
CA TYR A 249 17.11 -10.06 -0.43
C TYR A 249 17.01 -11.27 -1.35
N GLU A 250 18.10 -11.76 -1.91
CA GLU A 250 18.13 -13.03 -2.65
C GLU A 250 17.80 -14.23 -1.73
N LYS A 251 18.32 -14.24 -0.48
CA LYS A 251 17.94 -15.26 0.52
C LYS A 251 16.45 -15.19 0.86
N ILE A 252 15.92 -13.98 1.07
CA ILE A 252 14.48 -13.78 1.34
C ILE A 252 13.63 -14.21 0.16
N LYS A 253 14.01 -13.85 -1.06
CA LYS A 253 13.34 -14.28 -2.30
C LYS A 253 13.23 -15.81 -2.38
N LYS A 254 14.34 -16.54 -2.22
CA LYS A 254 14.33 -18.02 -2.21
C LYS A 254 13.38 -18.57 -1.15
N ARG A 255 13.42 -18.01 0.07
CA ARG A 255 12.54 -18.42 1.15
C ARG A 255 11.06 -18.13 0.85
N ALA A 256 10.75 -16.97 0.25
CA ALA A 256 9.40 -16.62 -0.15
C ALA A 256 8.89 -17.52 -1.28
N ILE A 257 9.71 -17.85 -2.28
CA ILE A 257 9.37 -18.79 -3.35
C ILE A 257 8.98 -20.15 -2.74
N ASN A 258 9.82 -20.72 -1.88
CA ASN A 258 9.54 -22.02 -1.24
C ASN A 258 8.23 -22.00 -0.43
N LEU A 259 7.93 -20.88 0.26
CA LEU A 259 6.68 -20.75 1.02
C LEU A 259 5.47 -20.56 0.08
N CYS A 260 5.63 -19.86 -1.02
CA CYS A 260 4.57 -19.72 -2.03
C CYS A 260 4.25 -21.07 -2.67
N ASP A 261 5.25 -21.86 -3.03
CA ASP A 261 5.07 -23.21 -3.57
C ASP A 261 4.38 -24.12 -2.52
N LYS A 262 4.86 -24.09 -1.26
CA LYS A 262 4.31 -24.90 -0.16
C LYS A 262 2.83 -24.61 0.10
N TYR A 263 2.42 -23.34 0.04
CA TYR A 263 1.06 -22.90 0.39
C TYR A 263 0.19 -22.54 -0.83
N ASN A 264 0.72 -22.73 -2.04
CA ASN A 264 0.02 -22.48 -3.32
C ASN A 264 -0.39 -21.00 -3.48
N PHE A 265 0.60 -20.10 -3.36
CA PHE A 265 0.46 -18.68 -3.68
C PHE A 265 1.09 -18.34 -5.03
N SER A 266 0.52 -17.38 -5.73
CA SER A 266 1.22 -16.67 -6.81
C SER A 266 2.15 -15.62 -6.20
N LEU A 267 3.42 -15.58 -6.63
CA LEU A 267 4.41 -14.61 -6.14
C LEU A 267 4.83 -13.67 -7.26
N ASP A 268 4.77 -12.38 -6.99
CA ASP A 268 5.37 -11.34 -7.82
C ASP A 268 6.43 -10.56 -7.04
N LEU A 269 7.57 -10.34 -7.68
CA LEU A 269 8.66 -9.55 -7.13
C LEU A 269 8.59 -8.13 -7.71
N VAL A 270 8.35 -7.16 -6.85
CA VAL A 270 8.30 -5.74 -7.25
C VAL A 270 9.72 -5.17 -7.44
N PHE A 271 10.71 -5.72 -6.72
CA PHE A 271 12.10 -5.37 -6.92
C PHE A 271 12.74 -6.24 -7.99
N ARG A 272 13.36 -5.60 -8.97
CA ARG A 272 14.21 -6.31 -9.94
C ARG A 272 15.58 -6.60 -9.30
N PRO A 273 16.18 -7.80 -9.50
CA PRO A 273 17.58 -7.99 -9.22
C PRO A 273 18.35 -6.98 -10.10
N SER A 274 19.27 -6.25 -9.48
CA SER A 274 20.21 -5.37 -10.19
C SER A 274 21.24 -6.18 -10.92
#